data_88f3d79d36a76c2e31d82e33791c7af3
#
_entry.id   88f3d79d36a76c2e31d82e33791c7af3
#
_cell.length_a   1.000
_cell.length_b   1.000
_cell.length_c   1.000
_cell.angle_alpha   90.00
_cell.angle_beta   90.00
_cell.angle_gamma   90.00
#
_symmetry.space_group_name_H-M   'P 1'
#
loop_
_entity.id
_entity.type
_entity.pdbx_description
1 polymer ?
#
loop_
_entity_poly.entity_id
_entity_poly.type
_entity_poly.pdbx_seq_one_letter_code
_entity_poly.pdbx_strand_id
1 'polypeptide(L)'
;SLCPEMRAYTIFVDGLSKSFAATGIRVGWGFGPQQIIDKMKSILGHVGAWAPRAEQIASAKFMNNSNEVESYLNHIKAEIFNRLRAIHAGIQELKKQGAPIDSIAPQAALYLTVQFELKGKRRQNGEQIKNTVDITRFLLEEAKIGIVPFSAFGASAESTWYRISVGTCTLKDTEGIISKSSPFLMYV
;
A
#
# COMPACT_ATOMS: atom_id res chain seq x y z
N SER A 1 -18.85 -14.32 -12.62
CA SER A 1 -17.69 -14.31 -13.56
C SER A 1 -18.16 -13.80 -14.91
N LEU A 2 -17.45 -12.83 -15.49
CA LEU A 2 -17.74 -12.30 -16.84
C LEU A 2 -17.37 -13.32 -17.95
N CYS A 3 -16.38 -14.19 -17.67
CA CYS A 3 -15.90 -15.24 -18.57
C CYS A 3 -15.73 -16.56 -17.77
N PRO A 4 -16.77 -17.38 -17.64
CA PRO A 4 -16.72 -18.60 -16.84
C PRO A 4 -15.67 -19.61 -17.29
N GLU A 5 -15.39 -19.69 -18.60
CA GLU A 5 -14.36 -20.54 -19.20
C GLU A 5 -12.96 -20.23 -18.74
N MET A 6 -12.69 -19.01 -18.30
CA MET A 6 -11.39 -18.58 -17.75
C MET A 6 -11.05 -19.27 -16.42
N ARG A 7 -11.99 -19.92 -15.75
CA ARG A 7 -11.71 -20.71 -14.54
C ARG A 7 -10.68 -21.82 -14.75
N ALA A 8 -10.68 -22.41 -15.93
CA ALA A 8 -9.70 -23.45 -16.29
C ALA A 8 -8.26 -22.93 -16.42
N TYR A 9 -8.09 -21.61 -16.57
CA TYR A 9 -6.81 -20.96 -16.78
C TYR A 9 -6.44 -19.97 -15.65
N THR A 10 -7.27 -19.87 -14.61
CA THR A 10 -7.07 -18.89 -13.55
C THR A 10 -6.71 -19.59 -12.23
N ILE A 11 -5.61 -19.15 -11.63
CA ILE A 11 -5.26 -19.45 -10.23
C ILE A 11 -5.54 -18.20 -9.42
N PHE A 12 -6.45 -18.34 -8.47
CA PHE A 12 -6.79 -17.26 -7.54
C PHE A 12 -6.02 -17.46 -6.23
N VAL A 13 -5.31 -16.44 -5.78
CA VAL A 13 -4.56 -16.43 -4.51
C VAL A 13 -4.97 -15.22 -3.70
N ASP A 14 -5.36 -15.43 -2.46
CA ASP A 14 -5.78 -14.37 -1.56
C ASP A 14 -5.44 -14.73 -0.09
N GLY A 15 -5.68 -13.82 0.84
CA GLY A 15 -5.43 -14.06 2.26
C GLY A 15 -5.87 -12.92 3.16
N LEU A 16 -5.78 -13.16 4.46
CA LEU A 16 -6.25 -12.24 5.50
C LEU A 16 -5.35 -11.02 5.69
N SER A 17 -4.11 -11.09 5.23
CA SER A 17 -3.05 -10.12 5.58
C SER A 17 -3.41 -8.66 5.27
N LYS A 18 -4.08 -8.38 4.15
CA LYS A 18 -4.41 -7.01 3.73
C LYS A 18 -5.89 -6.71 3.93
N SER A 19 -6.78 -7.55 3.38
CA SER A 19 -8.23 -7.32 3.44
C SER A 19 -8.78 -7.25 4.86
N PHE A 20 -8.14 -7.96 5.79
CA PHE A 20 -8.55 -8.00 7.20
C PHE A 20 -7.53 -7.36 8.16
N ALA A 21 -6.53 -6.65 7.65
CA ALA A 21 -5.43 -6.08 8.44
C ALA A 21 -4.75 -7.12 9.38
N ALA A 22 -4.74 -8.39 8.98
CA ALA A 22 -4.39 -9.54 9.81
C ALA A 22 -3.05 -10.18 9.36
N THR A 23 -2.01 -9.36 9.18
CA THR A 23 -0.70 -9.83 8.71
C THR A 23 -0.06 -10.88 9.63
N GLY A 24 -0.30 -10.80 10.94
CA GLY A 24 0.22 -11.73 11.95
C GLY A 24 -0.45 -13.11 11.94
N ILE A 25 -1.65 -13.23 11.39
CA ILE A 25 -2.42 -14.50 11.37
C ILE A 25 -1.79 -15.53 10.44
N ARG A 26 -1.08 -15.11 9.38
CA ARG A 26 -0.37 -15.98 8.44
C ARG A 26 -1.25 -17.00 7.72
N VAL A 27 -2.49 -16.66 7.41
CA VAL A 27 -3.43 -17.49 6.65
C VAL A 27 -3.74 -16.86 5.30
N GLY A 28 -3.58 -17.65 4.27
CA GLY A 28 -3.99 -17.37 2.91
C GLY A 28 -4.51 -18.63 2.24
N TRP A 29 -5.08 -18.51 1.08
CA TRP A 29 -5.63 -19.62 0.30
C TRP A 29 -5.44 -19.42 -1.18
N GLY A 30 -5.47 -20.53 -1.90
CA GLY A 30 -5.46 -20.57 -3.35
C GLY A 30 -6.51 -21.53 -3.86
N PHE A 31 -7.14 -21.21 -4.98
CA PHE A 31 -8.00 -22.10 -5.71
C PHE A 31 -7.86 -21.89 -7.22
N GLY A 32 -8.12 -22.94 -7.98
CA GLY A 32 -7.93 -22.95 -9.41
C GLY A 32 -8.06 -24.37 -9.98
N PRO A 33 -7.51 -24.64 -11.17
CA PRO A 33 -7.56 -25.97 -11.77
C PRO A 33 -6.97 -27.02 -10.83
N GLN A 34 -7.68 -28.16 -10.67
CA GLN A 34 -7.34 -29.21 -9.72
C GLN A 34 -5.90 -29.68 -9.81
N GLN A 35 -5.39 -29.89 -11.02
CA GLN A 35 -4.03 -30.34 -11.25
C GLN A 35 -2.96 -29.39 -10.68
N ILE A 36 -3.20 -28.08 -10.76
CA ILE A 36 -2.29 -27.07 -10.22
C ILE A 36 -2.38 -27.07 -8.70
N ILE A 37 -3.60 -27.08 -8.14
CA ILE A 37 -3.81 -27.09 -6.69
C ILE A 37 -3.20 -28.33 -6.04
N ASP A 38 -3.28 -29.51 -6.68
CA ASP A 38 -2.65 -30.73 -6.17
C ASP A 38 -1.11 -30.60 -6.13
N LYS A 39 -0.50 -29.99 -7.15
CA LYS A 39 0.95 -29.69 -7.14
C LYS A 39 1.31 -28.68 -6.04
N MET A 40 0.53 -27.63 -5.87
CA MET A 40 0.72 -26.66 -4.77
C MET A 40 0.67 -27.34 -3.40
N LYS A 41 -0.32 -28.21 -3.15
CA LYS A 41 -0.44 -28.98 -1.91
C LYS A 41 0.77 -29.87 -1.68
N SER A 42 1.24 -30.56 -2.73
CA SER A 42 2.43 -31.40 -2.65
C SER A 42 3.68 -30.60 -2.26
N ILE A 43 3.90 -29.46 -2.92
CA ILE A 43 5.02 -28.56 -2.62
C ILE A 43 4.94 -28.06 -1.17
N LEU A 44 3.79 -27.55 -0.73
CA LEU A 44 3.60 -27.06 0.64
C LEU A 44 3.87 -28.16 1.69
N GLY A 45 3.47 -29.41 1.40
CA GLY A 45 3.74 -30.55 2.25
C GLY A 45 5.23 -30.86 2.39
N HIS A 46 5.99 -30.76 1.30
CA HIS A 46 7.44 -31.03 1.30
C HIS A 46 8.24 -29.89 1.95
N VAL A 47 7.84 -28.64 1.74
CA VAL A 47 8.54 -27.46 2.32
C VAL A 47 8.14 -27.21 3.78
N GLY A 48 7.05 -27.83 4.26
CA GLY A 48 6.52 -27.58 5.61
C GLY A 48 5.93 -26.18 5.80
N ALA A 49 5.45 -25.55 4.71
CA ALA A 49 4.98 -24.15 4.71
C ALA A 49 3.46 -24.03 4.86
N TRP A 50 2.83 -24.89 5.65
CA TRP A 50 1.41 -24.81 5.97
C TRP A 50 1.10 -23.62 6.87
N ALA A 51 -0.05 -22.98 6.63
CA ALA A 51 -0.58 -22.02 7.59
C ALA A 51 -0.85 -22.73 8.94
N PRO A 52 -0.62 -22.05 10.10
CA PRO A 52 -0.85 -22.66 11.40
C PRO A 52 -2.29 -23.15 11.57
N ARG A 53 -2.49 -24.34 12.16
CA ARG A 53 -3.82 -24.97 12.22
C ARG A 53 -4.82 -24.20 13.06
N ALA A 54 -4.38 -23.63 14.17
CA ALA A 54 -5.27 -22.88 15.06
C ALA A 54 -5.82 -21.63 14.35
N GLU A 55 -4.97 -20.92 13.64
CA GLU A 55 -5.32 -19.74 12.86
C GLU A 55 -6.21 -20.08 11.66
N GLN A 56 -6.00 -21.23 11.02
CA GLN A 56 -6.91 -21.70 9.97
C GLN A 56 -8.33 -21.92 10.52
N ILE A 57 -8.45 -22.59 11.68
CA ILE A 57 -9.75 -22.88 12.30
C ILE A 57 -10.43 -21.57 12.77
N ALA A 58 -9.68 -20.68 13.41
CA ALA A 58 -10.19 -19.39 13.87
C ALA A 58 -10.66 -18.53 12.69
N SER A 59 -9.86 -18.46 11.62
CA SER A 59 -10.20 -17.75 10.39
C SER A 59 -11.47 -18.30 9.73
N ALA A 60 -11.60 -19.63 9.64
CA ALA A 60 -12.79 -20.26 9.08
C ALA A 60 -14.04 -19.97 9.92
N LYS A 61 -13.94 -20.01 11.25
CA LYS A 61 -15.06 -19.66 12.14
C LYS A 61 -15.49 -18.20 11.96
N PHE A 62 -14.54 -17.27 11.92
CA PHE A 62 -14.82 -15.85 11.70
C PHE A 62 -15.48 -15.62 10.33
N MET A 63 -14.91 -16.17 9.26
CA MET A 63 -15.41 -15.97 7.89
C MET A 63 -16.80 -16.60 7.65
N ASN A 64 -17.21 -17.56 8.44
CA ASN A 64 -18.57 -18.11 8.40
C ASN A 64 -19.62 -17.20 9.07
N ASN A 65 -19.22 -16.17 9.80
CA ASN A 65 -20.11 -15.17 10.36
C ASN A 65 -20.19 -13.95 9.43
N SER A 66 -21.07 -14.02 8.44
CA SER A 66 -21.19 -13.00 7.39
C SER A 66 -21.46 -11.60 7.93
N ASN A 67 -22.27 -11.47 8.98
CA ASN A 67 -22.61 -10.17 9.56
C ASN A 67 -21.39 -9.50 10.23
N GLU A 68 -20.60 -10.26 10.98
CA GLU A 68 -19.37 -9.74 11.60
C GLU A 68 -18.31 -9.39 10.56
N VAL A 69 -18.16 -10.25 9.54
CA VAL A 69 -17.23 -10.00 8.41
C VAL A 69 -17.60 -8.72 7.67
N GLU A 70 -18.88 -8.54 7.34
CA GLU A 70 -19.35 -7.35 6.64
C GLU A 70 -19.19 -6.08 7.48
N SER A 71 -19.58 -6.13 8.75
CA SER A 71 -19.41 -5.03 9.69
C SER A 71 -17.93 -4.61 9.81
N TYR A 72 -17.03 -5.58 9.99
CA TYR A 72 -15.61 -5.35 10.07
C TYR A 72 -15.04 -4.72 8.78
N LEU A 73 -15.37 -5.29 7.62
CA LEU A 73 -14.89 -4.80 6.33
C LEU A 73 -15.40 -3.39 6.02
N ASN A 74 -16.63 -3.07 6.37
CA ASN A 74 -17.19 -1.72 6.19
C ASN A 74 -16.46 -0.71 7.09
N HIS A 75 -16.19 -1.07 8.34
CA HIS A 75 -15.44 -0.23 9.26
C HIS A 75 -14.02 0.05 8.74
N ILE A 76 -13.25 -1.00 8.43
CA ILE A 76 -11.85 -0.82 7.99
C ILE A 76 -11.73 -0.09 6.65
N LYS A 77 -12.67 -0.31 5.71
CA LYS A 77 -12.72 0.44 4.44
C LYS A 77 -12.94 1.93 4.68
N ALA A 78 -13.87 2.29 5.57
CA ALA A 78 -14.14 3.68 5.92
C ALA A 78 -12.90 4.35 6.54
N GLU A 79 -12.24 3.69 7.48
CA GLU A 79 -11.03 4.17 8.14
C GLU A 79 -9.88 4.40 7.14
N ILE A 80 -9.63 3.43 6.27
CA ILE A 80 -8.59 3.54 5.23
C ILE A 80 -8.92 4.68 4.27
N PHE A 81 -10.16 4.76 3.81
CA PHE A 81 -10.60 5.78 2.87
C PHE A 81 -10.47 7.20 3.45
N ASN A 82 -10.82 7.39 4.71
CA ASN A 82 -10.66 8.68 5.39
C ASN A 82 -9.20 9.12 5.47
N ARG A 83 -8.28 8.20 5.79
CA ARG A 83 -6.83 8.48 5.81
C ARG A 83 -6.30 8.84 4.44
N LEU A 84 -6.64 8.05 3.42
CA LEU A 84 -6.22 8.30 2.03
C LEU A 84 -6.74 9.65 1.51
N ARG A 85 -8.01 9.97 1.78
CA ARG A 85 -8.60 11.25 1.41
C ARG A 85 -7.93 12.43 2.10
N ALA A 86 -7.64 12.30 3.40
CA ALA A 86 -6.99 13.37 4.15
C ALA A 86 -5.61 13.70 3.55
N ILE A 87 -4.79 12.68 3.27
CA ILE A 87 -3.47 12.89 2.65
C ILE A 87 -3.62 13.47 1.24
N HIS A 88 -4.52 12.90 0.42
CA HIS A 88 -4.75 13.39 -0.94
C HIS A 88 -5.17 14.87 -0.93
N ALA A 89 -6.15 15.24 -0.09
CA ALA A 89 -6.61 16.62 0.01
C ALA A 89 -5.50 17.58 0.43
N GLY A 90 -4.68 17.20 1.42
CA GLY A 90 -3.54 18.00 1.85
C GLY A 90 -2.49 18.16 0.75
N ILE A 91 -2.19 17.11 0.00
CA ILE A 91 -1.27 17.18 -1.15
C ILE A 91 -1.82 18.10 -2.25
N GLN A 92 -3.11 18.02 -2.57
CA GLN A 92 -3.72 18.89 -3.57
C GLN A 92 -3.70 20.35 -3.13
N GLU A 93 -3.84 20.63 -1.83
CA GLU A 93 -3.72 21.98 -1.31
C GLU A 93 -2.28 22.51 -1.41
N LEU A 94 -1.27 21.72 -1.06
CA LEU A 94 0.14 22.07 -1.25
C LEU A 94 0.47 22.32 -2.73
N LYS A 95 -0.07 21.50 -3.63
CA LYS A 95 0.09 21.68 -5.08
C LYS A 95 -0.48 23.01 -5.55
N LYS A 96 -1.66 23.41 -5.08
CA LYS A 96 -2.26 24.73 -5.39
C LYS A 96 -1.38 25.90 -4.90
N GLN A 97 -0.65 25.70 -3.81
CA GLN A 97 0.30 26.67 -3.27
C GLN A 97 1.65 26.69 -4.04
N GLY A 98 1.79 25.87 -5.09
CA GLY A 98 2.98 25.83 -5.94
C GLY A 98 4.01 24.78 -5.53
N ALA A 99 3.72 23.93 -4.54
CA ALA A 99 4.63 22.85 -4.17
C ALA A 99 4.76 21.81 -5.31
N PRO A 100 5.98 21.31 -5.60
CA PRO A 100 6.24 20.35 -6.67
C PRO A 100 5.84 18.92 -6.26
N ILE A 101 4.60 18.75 -5.86
CA ILE A 101 4.00 17.50 -5.38
C ILE A 101 2.65 17.27 -6.06
N ASP A 102 2.31 16.01 -6.29
CA ASP A 102 0.98 15.61 -6.79
C ASP A 102 0.56 14.27 -6.20
N SER A 103 -0.70 13.92 -6.34
CA SER A 103 -1.21 12.59 -5.97
C SER A 103 -2.40 12.19 -6.85
N ILE A 104 -2.51 10.89 -7.11
CA ILE A 104 -3.67 10.32 -7.78
C ILE A 104 -4.78 10.12 -6.75
N ALA A 105 -6.01 10.53 -7.07
CA ALA A 105 -7.16 10.33 -6.19
C ALA A 105 -7.33 8.85 -5.81
N PRO A 106 -7.52 8.53 -4.52
CA PRO A 106 -7.62 7.15 -4.07
C PRO A 106 -8.89 6.49 -4.61
N GLN A 107 -8.75 5.29 -5.20
CA GLN A 107 -9.86 4.51 -5.73
C GLN A 107 -10.03 3.18 -5.01
N ALA A 108 -8.94 2.59 -4.51
CA ALA A 108 -8.95 1.27 -3.87
C ALA A 108 -7.69 1.05 -3.04
N ALA A 109 -7.67 -0.07 -2.30
CA ALA A 109 -6.57 -0.54 -1.47
C ALA A 109 -6.19 0.43 -0.33
N LEU A 110 -5.00 0.22 0.24
CA LEU A 110 -4.48 0.99 1.39
C LEU A 110 -3.27 1.85 1.01
N TYR A 111 -3.13 2.12 -0.29
CA TYR A 111 -1.99 2.85 -0.83
C TYR A 111 -2.44 4.12 -1.54
N LEU A 112 -1.62 5.18 -1.41
CA LEU A 112 -1.74 6.40 -2.19
C LEU A 112 -0.51 6.53 -3.10
N THR A 113 -0.75 6.88 -4.35
CA THR A 113 0.29 7.21 -5.32
C THR A 113 0.56 8.70 -5.28
N VAL A 114 1.80 9.08 -4.97
CA VAL A 114 2.24 10.47 -4.79
C VAL A 114 3.45 10.74 -5.66
N GLN A 115 3.52 11.92 -6.25
CA GLN A 115 4.65 12.39 -7.04
C GLN A 115 5.42 13.49 -6.30
N PHE A 116 6.75 13.47 -6.41
CA PHE A 116 7.65 14.52 -5.91
C PHE A 116 8.60 14.97 -7.03
N GLU A 117 8.29 16.09 -7.67
CA GLU A 117 9.08 16.67 -8.75
C GLU A 117 10.21 17.56 -8.19
N LEU A 118 11.13 16.93 -7.45
CA LEU A 118 12.24 17.63 -6.76
C LEU A 118 13.56 17.62 -7.54
N LYS A 119 13.65 16.96 -8.70
CA LYS A 119 14.86 16.95 -9.50
C LYS A 119 15.26 18.37 -9.93
N GLY A 120 16.55 18.66 -9.80
CA GLY A 120 17.09 19.97 -10.12
C GLY A 120 16.97 21.01 -9.01
N LYS A 121 16.13 20.75 -8.00
CA LYS A 121 15.96 21.62 -6.84
C LYS A 121 17.15 21.53 -5.88
N ARG A 122 17.29 22.52 -4.99
CA ARG A 122 18.39 22.55 -4.00
C ARG A 122 17.85 22.38 -2.59
N ARG A 123 18.55 21.60 -1.79
CA ARG A 123 18.33 21.49 -0.34
C ARG A 123 18.75 22.78 0.37
N GLN A 124 18.34 22.96 1.63
CA GLN A 124 18.75 24.10 2.46
C GLN A 124 20.28 24.20 2.62
N ASN A 125 20.99 23.08 2.60
CA ASN A 125 22.44 23.04 2.64
C ASN A 125 23.13 23.40 1.30
N GLY A 126 22.36 23.75 0.26
CA GLY A 126 22.83 24.09 -1.09
C GLY A 126 23.05 22.89 -2.02
N GLU A 127 22.92 21.65 -1.53
CA GLU A 127 23.11 20.43 -2.31
C GLU A 127 21.95 20.23 -3.30
N GLN A 128 22.29 19.91 -4.56
CA GLN A 128 21.28 19.70 -5.59
C GLN A 128 20.73 18.27 -5.56
N ILE A 129 19.42 18.14 -5.63
CA ILE A 129 18.71 16.86 -5.81
C ILE A 129 18.79 16.47 -7.29
N LYS A 130 19.54 15.42 -7.62
CA LYS A 130 19.86 15.03 -9.00
C LYS A 130 18.97 13.90 -9.52
N ASN A 131 18.52 13.00 -8.66
CA ASN A 131 17.88 11.76 -9.05
C ASN A 131 16.86 11.29 -7.98
N THR A 132 16.16 10.20 -8.24
CA THR A 132 15.17 9.62 -7.35
C THR A 132 15.74 9.13 -6.01
N VAL A 133 17.02 8.69 -5.99
CA VAL A 133 17.70 8.28 -4.74
C VAL A 133 17.89 9.49 -3.83
N ASP A 134 18.27 10.64 -4.38
CA ASP A 134 18.41 11.88 -3.62
C ASP A 134 17.06 12.37 -3.09
N ILE A 135 15.98 12.24 -3.90
CA ILE A 135 14.61 12.54 -3.44
C ILE A 135 14.25 11.64 -2.28
N THR A 136 14.45 10.33 -2.39
CA THR A 136 14.14 9.36 -1.33
C THR A 136 14.90 9.67 -0.05
N ARG A 137 16.19 9.98 -0.17
CA ARG A 137 17.04 10.37 0.97
C ARG A 137 16.53 11.66 1.63
N PHE A 138 16.24 12.68 0.84
CA PHE A 138 15.68 13.94 1.32
C PHE A 138 14.37 13.73 2.11
N LEU A 139 13.43 12.96 1.55
CA LEU A 139 12.15 12.66 2.20
C LEU A 139 12.34 11.91 3.53
N LEU A 140 13.29 10.97 3.58
CA LEU A 140 13.57 10.19 4.77
C LEU A 140 14.32 11.00 5.83
N GLU A 141 15.39 11.70 5.43
CA GLU A 141 16.33 12.35 6.37
C GLU A 141 15.82 13.70 6.85
N GLU A 142 15.21 14.50 6.00
CA GLU A 142 14.77 15.86 6.32
C GLU A 142 13.27 15.93 6.62
N ALA A 143 12.43 15.40 5.73
CA ALA A 143 10.99 15.38 5.93
C ALA A 143 10.52 14.31 6.92
N LYS A 144 11.37 13.32 7.28
CA LYS A 144 11.03 12.18 8.14
C LYS A 144 9.84 11.36 7.63
N ILE A 145 9.74 11.24 6.31
CA ILE A 145 8.69 10.50 5.62
C ILE A 145 9.31 9.27 4.93
N GLY A 146 8.97 8.08 5.42
CA GLY A 146 9.37 6.81 4.82
C GLY A 146 8.35 6.36 3.77
N ILE A 147 8.74 6.38 2.49
CA ILE A 147 7.90 5.98 1.36
C ILE A 147 8.71 5.15 0.36
N VAL A 148 8.02 4.44 -0.53
CA VAL A 148 8.67 3.50 -1.46
C VAL A 148 8.57 4.05 -2.88
N PRO A 149 9.70 4.27 -3.59
CA PRO A 149 9.69 4.69 -4.98
C PRO A 149 9.11 3.60 -5.88
N PHE A 150 8.41 3.98 -6.95
CA PHE A 150 7.83 3.02 -7.89
C PHE A 150 8.90 2.20 -8.66
N SER A 151 10.14 2.68 -8.73
CA SER A 151 11.27 1.90 -9.26
C SER A 151 11.50 0.58 -8.50
N ALA A 152 11.17 0.52 -7.21
CA ALA A 152 11.20 -0.73 -6.44
C ALA A 152 10.14 -1.76 -6.90
N PHE A 153 9.20 -1.35 -7.73
CA PHE A 153 8.14 -2.19 -8.32
C PHE A 153 8.26 -2.33 -9.85
N GLY A 154 9.44 -2.05 -10.41
CA GLY A 154 9.72 -2.24 -11.84
C GLY A 154 9.43 -1.02 -12.73
N ALA A 155 9.07 0.13 -12.17
CA ALA A 155 9.00 1.36 -12.94
C ALA A 155 10.41 1.88 -13.26
N SER A 156 10.50 2.87 -14.18
CA SER A 156 11.78 3.51 -14.50
C SER A 156 12.47 4.07 -13.25
N ALA A 157 13.79 3.94 -13.18
CA ALA A 157 14.63 4.56 -12.15
C ALA A 157 14.48 6.09 -12.11
N GLU A 158 14.05 6.70 -13.22
CA GLU A 158 13.79 8.14 -13.33
C GLU A 158 12.40 8.56 -12.84
N SER A 159 11.54 7.61 -12.46
CA SER A 159 10.19 7.90 -11.97
C SER A 159 10.24 8.66 -10.65
N THR A 160 9.53 9.78 -10.59
CA THR A 160 9.35 10.61 -9.38
C THR A 160 8.08 10.24 -8.58
N TRP A 161 7.45 9.13 -8.94
CA TRP A 161 6.28 8.58 -8.28
C TRP A 161 6.66 7.64 -7.14
N TYR A 162 5.89 7.72 -6.05
CA TYR A 162 6.09 6.98 -4.81
C TYR A 162 4.78 6.38 -4.31
N ARG A 163 4.89 5.33 -3.51
CA ARG A 163 3.76 4.69 -2.82
C ARG A 163 3.79 4.98 -1.32
N ILE A 164 2.74 5.63 -0.81
CA ILE A 164 2.47 5.76 0.62
C ILE A 164 1.52 4.65 1.06
N SER A 165 1.78 4.03 2.21
CA SER A 165 0.88 3.07 2.85
C SER A 165 0.23 3.70 4.06
N VAL A 166 -1.11 3.61 4.16
CA VAL A 166 -1.88 4.11 5.31
C VAL A 166 -2.35 3.00 6.26
N GLY A 167 -1.84 1.78 6.07
CA GLY A 167 -2.31 0.62 6.84
C GLY A 167 -2.06 0.69 8.34
N THR A 168 -1.01 1.41 8.77
CA THR A 168 -0.61 1.51 10.18
C THR A 168 -0.66 2.93 10.74
N CYS A 169 -0.98 3.94 9.94
CA CYS A 169 -1.09 5.32 10.40
C CYS A 169 -2.48 5.64 10.98
N THR A 170 -2.53 6.62 11.87
CA THR A 170 -3.76 7.24 12.37
C THR A 170 -4.11 8.47 11.52
N LEU A 171 -5.31 9.05 11.69
CA LEU A 171 -5.65 10.34 11.07
C LEU A 171 -4.71 11.47 11.53
N LYS A 172 -4.29 11.46 12.79
CA LYS A 172 -3.31 12.43 13.31
C LYS A 172 -1.95 12.31 12.62
N ASP A 173 -1.52 11.09 12.29
CA ASP A 173 -0.28 10.88 11.53
C ASP A 173 -0.40 11.44 10.11
N THR A 174 -1.58 11.40 9.50
CA THR A 174 -1.81 11.97 8.16
C THR A 174 -1.63 13.49 8.15
N GLU A 175 -2.12 14.19 9.17
CA GLU A 175 -1.87 15.63 9.37
C GLU A 175 -0.38 15.91 9.55
N GLY A 176 0.32 15.05 10.31
CA GLY A 176 1.77 15.12 10.48
C GLY A 176 2.56 14.95 9.18
N ILE A 177 2.12 14.08 8.28
CA ILE A 177 2.73 13.91 6.95
C ILE A 177 2.60 15.21 6.14
N ILE A 178 1.42 15.82 6.11
CA ILE A 178 1.17 17.05 5.36
C ILE A 178 1.95 18.22 5.93
N SER A 179 1.93 18.42 7.26
CA SER A 179 2.65 19.53 7.91
C SER A 179 4.17 19.41 7.74
N LYS A 180 4.72 18.20 7.79
CA LYS A 180 6.15 17.95 7.54
C LYS A 180 6.54 18.12 6.07
N SER A 181 5.62 17.93 5.14
CA SER A 181 5.85 18.12 3.71
C SER A 181 5.81 19.60 3.31
N SER A 182 5.02 20.41 4.01
CA SER A 182 4.80 21.83 3.67
C SER A 182 6.07 22.71 3.72
N PRO A 183 6.87 22.72 4.81
CA PRO A 183 8.04 23.60 4.88
C PRO A 183 9.12 23.26 3.86
N PHE A 184 9.34 21.98 3.61
CA PHE A 184 10.42 21.51 2.73
C PHE A 184 10.11 21.74 1.25
N LEU A 185 8.84 21.71 0.86
CA LEU A 185 8.42 21.88 -0.53
C LEU A 185 8.35 23.35 -0.95
N MET A 186 8.33 24.28 0.00
CA MET A 186 8.33 25.73 -0.29
C MET A 186 9.75 26.30 -0.45
N TYR A 187 10.80 25.58 -0.02
CA TYR A 187 12.19 26.04 -0.05
C TYR A 187 13.08 25.27 -1.04
N VAL A 188 12.49 24.40 -1.84
CA VAL A 188 13.24 23.55 -2.80
C VAL A 188 13.25 24.13 -4.21
#